data_9b07b0b762a7283504930a12abff0f00
#
_entry.id   9b07b0b762a7283504930a12abff0f00
#
_cell.length_a   1.000
_cell.length_b   1.000
_cell.length_c   1.000
_cell.angle_alpha   90.00
_cell.angle_beta   90.00
_cell.angle_gamma   90.00
#
_symmetry.space_group_name_H-M   'P 1'
#
loop_
_entity.id
_entity.type
_entity.pdbx_description
1 polymer ?
#
loop_
_entity_poly.entity_id
_entity_poly.type
_entity_poly.pdbx_seq_one_letter_code
_entity_poly.pdbx_strand_id
1 'polypeptide(L)'
;MQKKLIALAVAGLASTGALAQANVTVYGVADASFDVVRISGDANNELGNTTRVSTNSSLLGFKGAESLGNGLTAVFQYESSVGFDNAGALGATRDSYVGLAGGFGTVVLGNL
;
A
#
# COMPACT_ATOMS: atom_id res chain seq x y z
N MET A 1 -22.03 -21.00 12.75
CA MET A 1 -21.36 -21.96 11.85
C MET A 1 -20.24 -21.37 11.03
N GLN A 2 -20.40 -20.19 10.45
CA GLN A 2 -19.35 -19.55 9.62
C GLN A 2 -18.09 -19.19 10.39
N LYS A 3 -18.19 -18.80 11.66
CA LYS A 3 -17.05 -18.46 12.52
C LYS A 3 -16.13 -19.65 12.79
N LYS A 4 -16.67 -20.84 12.93
CA LYS A 4 -15.89 -22.08 13.14
C LYS A 4 -15.17 -22.53 11.87
N LEU A 5 -15.79 -22.35 10.70
CA LEU A 5 -15.18 -22.64 9.41
C LEU A 5 -14.04 -21.66 9.08
N ILE A 6 -14.20 -20.39 9.39
CA ILE A 6 -13.16 -19.38 9.22
C ILE A 6 -11.99 -19.66 10.16
N ALA A 7 -12.26 -20.01 11.42
CA ALA A 7 -11.20 -20.37 12.37
C ALA A 7 -10.44 -21.62 11.94
N LEU A 8 -11.12 -22.62 11.37
CA LEU A 8 -10.47 -23.82 10.83
C LEU A 8 -9.65 -23.51 9.58
N ALA A 9 -10.13 -22.63 8.70
CA ALA A 9 -9.41 -22.20 7.52
C ALA A 9 -8.15 -21.39 7.91
N VAL A 10 -8.24 -20.52 8.90
CA VAL A 10 -7.10 -19.76 9.43
C VAL A 10 -6.09 -20.68 10.10
N ALA A 11 -6.55 -21.66 10.88
CA ALA A 11 -5.68 -22.65 11.50
C ALA A 11 -5.00 -23.56 10.46
N GLY A 12 -5.72 -23.92 9.39
CA GLY A 12 -5.18 -24.66 8.26
C GLY A 12 -4.11 -23.87 7.50
N LEU A 13 -4.33 -22.60 7.28
CA LEU A 13 -3.36 -21.69 6.66
C LEU A 13 -2.13 -21.49 7.56
N ALA A 14 -2.33 -21.39 8.87
CA ALA A 14 -1.22 -21.28 9.82
C ALA A 14 -0.38 -22.56 9.90
N SER A 15 -0.99 -23.73 9.77
CA SER A 15 -0.27 -25.00 9.78
C SER A 15 0.49 -25.29 8.48
N THR A 16 0.01 -24.81 7.35
CA THR A 16 0.72 -24.87 6.07
C THR A 16 1.80 -23.80 5.94
N GLY A 17 1.65 -22.69 6.66
CA GLY A 17 2.62 -21.60 6.70
C GLY A 17 3.99 -21.97 7.26
N ALA A 18 4.09 -23.08 8.00
CA ALA A 18 5.36 -23.61 8.46
C ALA A 18 6.20 -24.25 7.32
N LEU A 19 5.60 -24.54 6.19
CA LEU A 19 6.24 -25.15 5.02
C LEU A 19 6.39 -24.19 3.84
N ALA A 20 5.58 -23.16 3.78
CA ALA A 20 5.68 -22.09 2.79
C ALA A 20 6.02 -20.78 3.52
N GLN A 21 7.28 -20.38 3.47
CA GLN A 21 7.68 -19.07 3.98
C GLN A 21 7.17 -17.99 3.04
N ALA A 22 5.90 -17.58 3.21
CA ALA A 22 5.38 -16.41 2.57
C ALA A 22 5.95 -15.18 3.29
N ASN A 23 6.85 -14.46 2.64
CA ASN A 23 7.37 -13.20 3.14
C ASN A 23 6.47 -12.07 2.66
N VAL A 24 5.61 -11.58 3.54
CA VAL A 24 4.81 -10.38 3.29
C VAL A 24 5.47 -9.21 4.01
N THR A 25 5.82 -8.19 3.25
CA THR A 25 6.35 -6.94 3.77
C THR A 25 5.30 -5.86 3.63
N VAL A 26 5.01 -5.21 4.73
CA VAL A 26 4.21 -3.98 4.76
C VAL A 26 5.18 -2.81 4.80
N TYR A 27 5.01 -1.87 3.90
CA TYR A 27 5.86 -0.68 3.82
C TYR A 27 5.01 0.55 3.57
N GLY A 28 5.56 1.70 3.88
CA GLY A 28 4.87 2.95 3.64
C GLY A 28 5.78 4.15 3.81
N VAL A 29 5.32 5.25 3.25
CA VAL A 29 5.93 6.57 3.41
C VAL A 29 4.83 7.53 3.84
N ALA A 30 5.04 8.24 4.94
CA ALA A 30 4.20 9.33 5.35
C ALA A 30 4.94 10.65 5.04
N ASP A 31 4.45 11.34 4.05
CA ASP A 31 5.01 12.63 3.62
C ASP A 31 3.90 13.68 3.68
N ALA A 32 3.95 14.49 4.72
CA ALA A 32 2.98 15.55 4.95
C ALA A 32 3.72 16.86 5.22
N SER A 33 3.20 17.94 4.69
CA SER A 33 3.68 19.29 4.94
C SER A 33 2.63 20.12 5.67
N PHE A 34 3.13 21.05 6.46
CA PHE A 34 2.32 22.07 7.11
C PHE A 34 2.66 23.41 6.48
N ASP A 35 1.70 23.98 5.78
CA ASP A 35 1.88 25.22 5.05
C ASP A 35 1.14 26.37 5.73
N VAL A 36 1.82 27.46 5.95
CA VAL A 36 1.22 28.73 6.36
C VAL A 36 1.34 29.70 5.18
N VAL A 37 0.25 29.95 4.52
CA VAL A 37 0.20 30.88 3.40
C VAL A 37 -0.28 32.23 3.92
N ARG A 38 0.57 33.24 3.82
CA ARG A 38 0.21 34.64 4.08
C ARG A 38 0.04 35.32 2.73
N ILE A 39 -1.18 35.70 2.44
CA ILE A 39 -1.46 36.47 1.24
C ILE A 39 -1.57 37.93 1.66
N SER A 40 -0.58 38.72 1.27
CA SER A 40 -0.63 40.17 1.43
C SER A 40 -1.44 40.72 0.26
N GLY A 41 -2.67 41.11 0.51
CA GLY A 41 -3.51 41.81 -0.46
C GLY A 41 -3.42 43.30 -0.29
N ASP A 42 -3.86 44.07 -1.31
CA ASP A 42 -4.10 45.49 -1.20
C ASP A 42 -5.13 45.80 -0.10
N ALA A 43 -5.07 47.02 0.44
CA ALA A 43 -5.80 47.47 1.61
C ALA A 43 -7.31 47.26 1.64
N ASN A 44 -7.91 46.79 0.54
CA ASN A 44 -9.33 46.52 0.39
C ASN A 44 -9.69 45.04 0.31
N ASN A 45 -8.73 44.14 0.44
CA ASN A 45 -8.96 42.69 0.36
C ASN A 45 -8.13 42.00 1.45
N GLU A 46 -8.71 41.90 2.63
CA GLU A 46 -8.12 41.11 3.72
C GLU A 46 -8.20 39.61 3.39
N LEU A 47 -7.24 39.15 2.61
CA LEU A 47 -7.03 37.72 2.44
C LEU A 47 -6.23 37.21 3.65
N GLY A 48 -6.95 36.58 4.57
CA GLY A 48 -6.39 36.10 5.82
C GLY A 48 -5.30 35.05 5.68
N ASN A 49 -4.60 34.79 6.77
CA ASN A 49 -3.66 33.68 6.89
C ASN A 49 -4.39 32.36 6.70
N THR A 50 -3.99 31.57 5.73
CA THR A 50 -4.50 30.21 5.54
C THR A 50 -3.47 29.21 5.98
N THR A 51 -3.87 28.34 6.88
CA THR A 51 -3.06 27.21 7.37
C THR A 51 -3.61 25.94 6.78
N ARG A 52 -2.77 25.12 6.19
CA ARG A 52 -3.20 23.83 5.65
C ARG A 52 -2.16 22.74 5.94
N VAL A 53 -2.68 21.53 6.03
CA VAL A 53 -1.87 20.31 5.97
C VAL A 53 -2.03 19.74 4.57
N SER A 54 -0.94 19.42 3.93
CA SER A 54 -0.93 18.83 2.59
C SER A 54 -0.24 17.49 2.63
N THR A 55 -0.81 16.53 1.93
CA THR A 55 -0.18 15.24 1.65
C THR A 55 0.55 15.32 0.32
N ASN A 56 1.83 15.00 0.30
CA ASN A 56 2.63 15.10 -0.93
C ASN A 56 2.70 13.75 -1.65
N SER A 57 3.40 12.78 -1.08
CA SER A 57 3.63 11.48 -1.73
C SER A 57 3.48 10.31 -0.76
N SER A 58 2.53 10.42 0.15
CA SER A 58 2.27 9.36 1.12
C SER A 58 1.69 8.12 0.46
N LEU A 59 2.21 6.98 0.83
CA LEU A 59 1.79 5.69 0.28
C LEU A 59 1.81 4.60 1.34
N LEU A 60 1.00 3.58 1.11
CA LEU A 60 1.00 2.33 1.85
C LEU A 60 1.06 1.18 0.87
N GLY A 61 1.94 0.23 1.10
CA GLY A 61 2.12 -0.90 0.22
C GLY A 61 2.30 -2.22 0.94
N PHE A 62 1.97 -3.26 0.20
CA PHE A 62 2.17 -4.66 0.59
C PHE A 62 2.88 -5.35 -0.55
N LYS A 63 3.93 -6.08 -0.26
CA LYS A 63 4.62 -6.91 -1.24
C LYS A 63 5.02 -8.23 -0.63
N GLY A 64 5.12 -9.24 -1.45
CA GLY A 64 5.51 -10.53 -0.97
C GLY A 64 5.94 -11.47 -2.09
N ALA A 65 6.54 -12.56 -1.65
CA ALA A 65 6.95 -13.64 -2.53
C ALA A 65 6.71 -14.97 -1.82
N GLU A 66 6.25 -15.96 -2.55
CA GLU A 66 5.99 -17.30 -2.04
C GLU A 66 6.59 -18.33 -3.00
N SER A 67 7.41 -19.21 -2.46
CA SER A 67 7.95 -20.32 -3.24
C SER A 67 6.85 -21.35 -3.53
N LEU A 68 6.67 -21.67 -4.79
CA LEU A 68 5.70 -22.68 -5.25
C LEU A 68 6.34 -24.06 -5.44
N GLY A 69 7.64 -24.18 -5.22
CA GLY A 69 8.41 -25.37 -5.54
C GLY A 69 8.91 -25.38 -6.98
N ASN A 70 9.78 -26.31 -7.32
CA ASN A 70 10.36 -26.49 -8.67
C ASN A 70 11.01 -25.22 -9.25
N GLY A 71 11.55 -24.35 -8.41
CA GLY A 71 12.16 -23.10 -8.85
C GLY A 71 11.17 -21.99 -9.23
N LEU A 72 9.88 -22.18 -8.97
CA LEU A 72 8.85 -21.15 -9.19
C LEU A 72 8.57 -20.37 -7.91
N THR A 73 8.41 -19.08 -8.06
CA THR A 73 8.04 -18.16 -6.98
C THR A 73 6.89 -17.27 -7.44
N ALA A 74 5.82 -17.26 -6.68
CA ALA A 74 4.76 -16.26 -6.85
C ALA A 74 5.20 -14.94 -6.22
N VAL A 75 4.97 -13.83 -6.92
CA VAL A 75 5.26 -12.49 -6.44
C VAL A 75 4.04 -11.61 -6.54
N PHE A 76 3.89 -10.70 -5.59
CA PHE A 76 2.84 -9.70 -5.65
C PHE A 76 3.29 -8.39 -5.04
N GLN A 77 2.68 -7.32 -5.48
CA GLN A 77 2.77 -6.00 -4.88
C GLN A 77 1.43 -5.30 -5.00
N TYR A 78 1.04 -4.64 -3.95
CA TYR A 78 -0.08 -3.71 -3.96
C TYR A 78 0.36 -2.41 -3.30
N GLU A 79 0.15 -1.30 -3.96
CA GLU A 79 0.51 0.02 -3.47
C GLU A 79 -0.64 0.99 -3.68
N SER A 80 -0.93 1.78 -2.65
CA SER A 80 -1.99 2.78 -2.69
C SER A 80 -1.49 4.10 -2.11
N SER A 81 -1.95 5.19 -2.68
CA SER A 81 -1.75 6.51 -2.10
C SER A 81 -2.55 6.64 -0.81
N VAL A 82 -2.03 7.40 0.15
CA VAL A 82 -2.71 7.71 1.40
C VAL A 82 -2.85 9.23 1.52
N GLY A 83 -4.08 9.72 1.71
CA GLY A 83 -4.35 11.14 1.94
C GLY A 83 -4.48 11.44 3.42
N PHE A 84 -3.53 12.16 3.99
CA PHE A 84 -3.61 12.60 5.38
C PHE A 84 -4.41 13.91 5.54
N ASP A 85 -4.63 14.62 4.47
CA ASP A 85 -5.35 15.89 4.42
C ASP A 85 -6.85 15.73 4.18
N ASN A 86 -7.31 14.55 3.79
CA ASN A 86 -8.70 14.26 3.46
C ASN A 86 -9.25 13.02 4.19
N ALA A 87 -9.14 13.01 5.51
CA ALA A 87 -9.66 11.96 6.39
C ALA A 87 -9.02 10.57 6.20
N GLY A 88 -7.79 10.51 5.71
CA GLY A 88 -7.03 9.26 5.62
C GLY A 88 -7.56 8.27 4.58
N ALA A 89 -8.29 8.73 3.58
CA ALA A 89 -8.79 7.87 2.53
C ALA A 89 -7.63 7.23 1.76
N LEU A 90 -7.77 5.95 1.45
CA LEU A 90 -6.91 5.29 0.48
C LEU A 90 -7.25 5.84 -0.90
N GLY A 91 -6.25 6.37 -1.56
CA GLY A 91 -6.40 7.04 -2.85
C GLY A 91 -6.23 6.11 -4.04
N ALA A 92 -5.74 6.67 -5.13
CA ALA A 92 -5.52 5.92 -6.35
C ALA A 92 -4.53 4.77 -6.15
N THR A 93 -4.84 3.63 -6.76
CA THR A 93 -3.94 2.49 -6.83
C THR A 93 -2.69 2.87 -7.61
N ARG A 94 -1.55 2.59 -7.03
CA ARG A 94 -0.23 2.74 -7.65
C ARG A 94 0.20 1.41 -8.25
N ASP A 95 1.51 1.21 -8.39
CA ASP A 95 2.05 -0.03 -8.94
C ASP A 95 1.56 -1.26 -8.17
N SER A 96 0.72 -2.05 -8.82
CA SER A 96 0.09 -3.21 -8.21
C SER A 96 0.08 -4.36 -9.22
N TYR A 97 0.67 -5.47 -8.85
CA TYR A 97 0.81 -6.61 -9.75
C TYR A 97 0.84 -7.93 -9.00
N VAL A 98 0.57 -8.98 -9.73
CA VAL A 98 0.83 -10.37 -9.37
C VAL A 98 1.67 -11.01 -10.46
N GLY A 99 2.50 -11.97 -10.12
CA GLY A 99 3.33 -12.60 -11.11
C GLY A 99 4.02 -13.86 -10.67
N LEU A 100 4.81 -14.39 -11.59
CA LEU A 100 5.62 -15.59 -11.40
C LEU A 100 7.06 -15.30 -11.78
N ALA A 101 7.99 -15.75 -10.95
CA ALA A 101 9.41 -15.71 -11.19
C ALA A 101 9.97 -17.13 -11.24
N GLY A 102 10.92 -17.37 -12.12
CA GLY A 102 11.54 -18.67 -12.30
C GLY A 102 12.82 -18.57 -13.14
N GLY A 103 13.35 -19.71 -13.58
CA GLY A 103 14.52 -19.74 -14.45
C GLY A 103 14.34 -19.05 -15.80
N PHE A 104 13.10 -18.84 -16.24
CA PHE A 104 12.74 -18.11 -17.46
C PHE A 104 12.76 -16.57 -17.28
N GLY A 105 12.88 -16.09 -16.04
CA GLY A 105 12.74 -14.68 -15.69
C GLY A 105 11.53 -14.41 -14.80
N THR A 106 10.97 -13.21 -14.90
CA THR A 106 9.80 -12.80 -14.12
C THR A 106 8.70 -12.26 -15.04
N VAL A 107 7.50 -12.79 -14.90
CA VAL A 107 6.31 -12.32 -15.61
C VAL A 107 5.33 -11.74 -14.59
N VAL A 108 4.92 -10.52 -14.78
CA VAL A 108 3.96 -9.82 -13.91
C VAL A 108 2.80 -9.28 -14.72
N LEU A 109 1.63 -9.25 -14.10
CA LEU A 109 0.39 -8.70 -14.65
C LEU A 109 -0.21 -7.75 -13.61
N GLY A 110 -0.59 -6.59 -14.05
CA GLY A 110 -1.21 -5.60 -13.17
C GLY A 110 -1.09 -4.18 -13.68
N ASN A 111 -1.22 -3.25 -12.77
CA ASN A 111 -1.03 -1.82 -13.01
C ASN A 111 0.44 -1.48 -12.73
N LEU A 112 1.16 -1.19 -13.77
CA LEU A 112 2.61 -0.91 -13.72
C LEU A 112 2.90 0.52 -14.12
#